data_1d8dcd2796e20bf474ccec03c6c1cd39
#
_entry.id   1d8dcd2796e20bf474ccec03c6c1cd39
#
_cell.length_a   1.000
_cell.length_b   1.000
_cell.length_c   1.000
_cell.angle_alpha   90.00
_cell.angle_beta   90.00
_cell.angle_gamma   90.00
#
_symmetry.space_group_name_H-M   'P 1'
#
loop_
_entity.id
_entity.type
_entity.pdbx_description
1 polymer ?
#
loop_
_entity_poly.entity_id
_entity_poly.type
_entity_poly.pdbx_seq_one_letter_code
_entity_poly.pdbx_strand_id
1 'polypeptide(L)'
;MEYNFREIEKKWQQRWVEEKTYQVTEDESKQKFYVLNMFPYPSGAGLHVGHPLGYIASDIYARYKRLQGFNVLNPMGYDAYGLPAEQYAIQTGQHPAITTINNIDRYREQLDKIGFCFDWSREIRTCEPEYYHWTQWAFQKMFNSYYCNDEKQARPIEELIQAFEQIGTNGM
;
A
#
# COMPACT_ATOMS: atom_id res chain seq x y z
N MET A 1 -26.89 11.39 -33.26
CA MET A 1 -25.71 10.57 -32.98
C MET A 1 -25.86 10.09 -31.55
N GLU A 2 -26.00 8.80 -31.33
CA GLU A 2 -26.16 8.26 -29.97
C GLU A 2 -24.81 8.26 -29.27
N TYR A 3 -24.76 8.76 -28.02
CA TYR A 3 -23.51 8.81 -27.23
C TYR A 3 -23.17 7.41 -26.72
N ASN A 4 -22.22 6.74 -27.37
CA ASN A 4 -21.77 5.41 -26.97
C ASN A 4 -20.66 5.51 -25.92
N PHE A 5 -21.06 5.67 -24.66
CA PHE A 5 -20.11 5.80 -23.53
C PHE A 5 -19.19 4.59 -23.38
N ARG A 6 -19.68 3.37 -23.64
CA ARG A 6 -18.89 2.14 -23.46
C ARG A 6 -17.67 2.05 -24.41
N GLU A 7 -17.84 2.48 -25.67
CA GLU A 7 -16.72 2.53 -26.62
C GLU A 7 -15.74 3.64 -26.26
N ILE A 8 -16.27 4.79 -25.83
CA ILE A 8 -15.46 5.94 -25.42
C ILE A 8 -14.62 5.61 -24.21
N GLU A 9 -15.22 5.03 -23.16
CA GLU A 9 -14.52 4.62 -21.94
C GLU A 9 -13.40 3.61 -22.25
N LYS A 10 -13.72 2.55 -23.00
CA LYS A 10 -12.74 1.55 -23.39
C LYS A 10 -11.55 2.15 -24.17
N LYS A 11 -11.85 3.03 -25.13
CA LYS A 11 -10.83 3.72 -25.92
C LYS A 11 -9.88 4.53 -25.02
N TRP A 12 -10.43 5.31 -24.09
CA TRP A 12 -9.61 6.17 -23.24
C TRP A 12 -8.82 5.41 -22.19
N GLN A 13 -9.41 4.38 -21.58
CA GLN A 13 -8.70 3.50 -20.63
C GLN A 13 -7.50 2.84 -21.32
N GLN A 14 -7.66 2.32 -22.53
CA GLN A 14 -6.57 1.75 -23.30
C GLN A 14 -5.48 2.81 -23.60
N ARG A 15 -5.88 3.97 -24.04
CA ARG A 15 -4.95 5.08 -24.35
C ARG A 15 -4.16 5.52 -23.14
N TRP A 16 -4.76 5.63 -21.96
CA TRP A 16 -4.06 5.99 -20.73
C TRP A 16 -2.96 5.01 -20.36
N VAL A 17 -3.19 3.73 -20.60
CA VAL A 17 -2.19 2.67 -20.37
C VAL A 17 -1.05 2.78 -21.38
N GLU A 18 -1.38 2.88 -22.68
CA GLU A 18 -0.39 2.96 -23.76
C GLU A 18 0.50 4.21 -23.66
N GLU A 19 -0.10 5.36 -23.38
CA GLU A 19 0.61 6.64 -23.24
C GLU A 19 1.22 6.84 -21.84
N LYS A 20 1.02 5.90 -20.90
CA LYS A 20 1.45 6.02 -19.50
C LYS A 20 1.03 7.35 -18.87
N THR A 21 -0.20 7.80 -19.17
CA THR A 21 -0.71 9.15 -18.87
C THR A 21 -0.58 9.53 -17.41
N TYR A 22 -0.67 8.57 -16.50
CA TYR A 22 -0.65 8.79 -15.05
C TYR A 22 0.68 8.46 -14.39
N GLN A 23 1.65 7.97 -15.17
CA GLN A 23 2.99 7.71 -14.65
C GLN A 23 3.68 9.03 -14.30
N VAL A 24 4.16 9.12 -13.06
CA VAL A 24 4.93 10.27 -12.60
C VAL A 24 6.41 10.06 -12.92
N THR A 25 7.07 11.15 -13.29
CA THR A 25 8.54 11.21 -13.39
C THR A 25 9.09 12.17 -12.35
N GLU A 26 10.35 12.02 -11.99
CA GLU A 26 11.03 12.93 -11.06
C GLU A 26 11.39 14.23 -11.79
N ASP A 27 10.42 15.14 -11.86
CA ASP A 27 10.55 16.45 -12.53
C ASP A 27 10.56 17.56 -11.45
N GLU A 28 11.74 18.13 -11.22
CA GLU A 28 11.93 19.20 -10.23
C GLU A 28 11.37 20.54 -10.69
N SER A 29 11.10 20.71 -11.98
CA SER A 29 10.54 21.94 -12.53
C SER A 29 9.07 22.15 -12.21
N LYS A 30 8.37 21.09 -11.78
CA LYS A 30 6.95 21.10 -11.46
C LYS A 30 6.72 21.00 -9.96
N GLN A 31 5.72 21.74 -9.48
CA GLN A 31 5.27 21.60 -8.11
C GLN A 31 4.74 20.19 -7.87
N LYS A 32 5.25 19.51 -6.84
CA LYS A 32 4.88 18.13 -6.49
C LYS A 32 3.55 18.11 -5.75
N PHE A 33 2.76 17.10 -6.04
CA PHE A 33 1.53 16.80 -5.31
C PHE A 33 1.40 15.30 -5.09
N TYR A 34 1.23 14.88 -3.84
CA TYR A 34 1.07 13.48 -3.46
C TYR A 34 -0.36 13.21 -3.01
N VAL A 35 -1.01 12.25 -3.65
CA VAL A 35 -2.35 11.78 -3.29
C VAL A 35 -2.22 10.45 -2.57
N LEU A 36 -2.48 10.46 -1.28
CA LEU A 36 -2.40 9.26 -0.45
C LEU A 36 -3.76 8.57 -0.36
N ASN A 37 -3.83 7.33 -0.83
CA ASN A 37 -4.97 6.45 -0.67
C ASN A 37 -4.64 5.34 0.32
N MET A 38 -5.65 4.90 1.08
CA MET A 38 -5.54 3.66 1.83
C MET A 38 -5.73 2.50 0.85
N PHE A 39 -4.65 1.76 0.55
CA PHE A 39 -4.75 0.66 -0.40
C PHE A 39 -5.50 -0.54 0.19
N PRO A 40 -6.15 -1.36 -0.68
CA PRO A 40 -7.04 -2.41 -0.25
C PRO A 40 -6.27 -3.62 0.31
N TYR A 41 -6.98 -4.37 1.15
CA TYR A 41 -6.57 -5.68 1.60
C TYR A 41 -7.14 -6.74 0.64
N PRO A 42 -6.30 -7.52 -0.10
CA PRO A 42 -6.78 -8.46 -1.12
C PRO A 42 -7.26 -9.79 -0.50
N SER A 43 -8.12 -9.71 0.52
CA SER A 43 -8.62 -10.86 1.28
C SER A 43 -9.81 -11.57 0.64
N GLY A 44 -10.41 -11.00 -0.39
CA GLY A 44 -11.60 -11.55 -1.05
C GLY A 44 -11.47 -11.60 -2.58
N ALA A 45 -12.45 -12.23 -3.21
CA ALA A 45 -12.47 -12.46 -4.66
C ALA A 45 -12.71 -11.18 -5.51
N GLY A 46 -12.67 -10.00 -4.91
CA GLY A 46 -12.86 -8.73 -5.60
C GLY A 46 -13.17 -7.55 -4.66
N LEU A 47 -13.20 -6.37 -5.23
CA LEU A 47 -13.56 -5.14 -4.54
C LEU A 47 -15.01 -5.14 -4.10
N HIS A 48 -15.29 -4.58 -2.95
CA HIS A 48 -16.65 -4.19 -2.54
C HIS A 48 -16.85 -2.69 -2.76
N VAL A 49 -18.10 -2.22 -2.74
CA VAL A 49 -18.45 -0.82 -3.01
C VAL A 49 -17.77 0.21 -2.09
N GLY A 50 -17.33 -0.19 -0.91
CA GLY A 50 -16.58 0.67 0.00
C GLY A 50 -15.19 1.09 -0.51
N HIS A 51 -14.55 0.27 -1.34
CA HIS A 51 -13.24 0.61 -1.91
C HIS A 51 -13.34 1.80 -2.88
N PRO A 52 -14.16 1.74 -3.95
CA PRO A 52 -14.31 2.88 -4.85
C PRO A 52 -14.78 4.16 -4.14
N LEU A 53 -15.61 4.04 -3.12
CA LEU A 53 -16.10 5.19 -2.36
C LEU A 53 -14.95 6.03 -1.79
N GLY A 54 -13.92 5.38 -1.25
CA GLY A 54 -12.72 6.06 -0.76
C GLY A 54 -11.84 6.65 -1.88
N TYR A 55 -11.81 5.99 -3.05
CA TYR A 55 -10.87 6.35 -4.12
C TYR A 55 -11.41 7.42 -5.08
N ILE A 56 -12.73 7.53 -5.26
CA ILE A 56 -13.33 8.47 -6.21
C ILE A 56 -12.94 9.92 -5.90
N ALA A 57 -13.03 10.34 -4.64
CA ALA A 57 -12.72 11.72 -4.25
C ALA A 57 -11.24 12.05 -4.49
N SER A 58 -10.34 11.14 -4.13
CA SER A 58 -8.90 11.31 -4.33
C SER A 58 -8.52 11.28 -5.81
N ASP A 59 -9.17 10.44 -6.63
CA ASP A 59 -8.97 10.39 -8.08
C ASP A 59 -9.39 11.70 -8.76
N ILE A 60 -10.56 12.22 -8.42
CA ILE A 60 -11.03 13.52 -8.93
C ILE A 60 -10.03 14.62 -8.58
N TYR A 61 -9.55 14.63 -7.34
CA TYR A 61 -8.61 15.64 -6.88
C TYR A 61 -7.23 15.50 -7.52
N ALA A 62 -6.75 14.26 -7.72
CA ALA A 62 -5.53 13.97 -8.46
C ALA A 62 -5.58 14.51 -9.91
N ARG A 63 -6.69 14.26 -10.61
CA ARG A 63 -6.92 14.77 -11.97
C ARG A 63 -6.97 16.29 -12.00
N TYR A 64 -7.67 16.90 -11.04
CA TYR A 64 -7.75 18.36 -10.93
C TYR A 64 -6.35 18.98 -10.75
N LYS A 65 -5.53 18.44 -9.85
CA LYS A 65 -4.16 18.91 -9.64
C LYS A 65 -3.27 18.72 -10.88
N ARG A 66 -3.44 17.61 -11.58
CA ARG A 66 -2.72 17.35 -12.83
C ARG A 66 -3.08 18.40 -13.90
N LEU A 67 -4.36 18.75 -14.03
CA LEU A 67 -4.83 19.80 -14.96
C LEU A 67 -4.30 21.20 -14.58
N GLN A 68 -3.95 21.41 -13.31
CA GLN A 68 -3.28 22.64 -12.85
C GLN A 68 -1.76 22.66 -13.11
N GLY A 69 -1.19 21.61 -13.72
CA GLY A 69 0.22 21.51 -14.05
C GLY A 69 1.11 20.91 -12.94
N PHE A 70 0.53 20.41 -11.85
CA PHE A 70 1.31 19.73 -10.82
C PHE A 70 1.87 18.39 -11.32
N ASN A 71 3.02 18.01 -10.78
CA ASN A 71 3.55 16.66 -10.89
C ASN A 71 2.89 15.79 -9.82
N VAL A 72 1.90 15.00 -10.22
CA VAL A 72 0.99 14.29 -9.29
C VAL A 72 1.38 12.84 -9.16
N LEU A 73 1.83 12.44 -7.98
CA LEU A 73 1.98 11.03 -7.58
C LEU A 73 0.67 10.55 -6.94
N ASN A 74 -0.01 9.63 -7.61
CA ASN A 74 -1.20 8.92 -7.11
C ASN A 74 -0.95 7.41 -7.15
N PRO A 75 -0.19 6.86 -6.19
CA PRO A 75 0.18 5.45 -6.17
C PRO A 75 -0.97 4.60 -5.65
N MET A 76 -0.90 3.32 -5.96
CA MET A 76 -1.77 2.29 -5.40
C MET A 76 -0.91 1.08 -5.03
N GLY A 77 -1.45 0.22 -4.20
CA GLY A 77 -0.80 -1.01 -3.78
C GLY A 77 -1.78 -1.92 -3.06
N TYR A 78 -1.24 -2.91 -2.36
CA TYR A 78 -2.04 -3.91 -1.66
C TYR A 78 -1.44 -4.21 -0.29
N ASP A 79 -2.28 -4.12 0.74
CA ASP A 79 -1.95 -4.61 2.08
C ASP A 79 -2.17 -6.13 2.09
N ALA A 80 -1.15 -6.84 1.65
CA ALA A 80 -1.24 -8.24 1.27
C ALA A 80 -0.64 -9.19 2.31
N TYR A 81 -0.33 -8.69 3.49
CA TYR A 81 0.31 -9.46 4.55
C TYR A 81 -0.66 -9.67 5.72
N GLY A 82 -0.99 -10.94 6.07
CA GLY A 82 -1.76 -11.17 7.28
C GLY A 82 -2.68 -12.39 7.30
N LEU A 83 -3.31 -12.56 8.44
CA LEU A 83 -4.10 -13.72 8.85
C LEU A 83 -5.23 -14.16 7.91
N PRO A 84 -6.00 -13.27 7.23
CA PRO A 84 -7.07 -13.73 6.34
C PRO A 84 -6.59 -14.59 5.17
N ALA A 85 -5.44 -14.27 4.59
CA ALA A 85 -4.85 -15.09 3.53
C ALA A 85 -4.36 -16.44 4.05
N GLU A 86 -3.80 -16.46 5.25
CA GLU A 86 -3.35 -17.70 5.92
C GLU A 86 -4.51 -18.60 6.27
N GLN A 87 -5.59 -18.07 6.83
CA GLN A 87 -6.79 -18.84 7.16
C GLN A 87 -7.46 -19.43 5.92
N TYR A 88 -7.53 -18.67 4.84
CA TYR A 88 -8.03 -19.17 3.56
C TYR A 88 -7.16 -20.31 3.02
N ALA A 89 -5.85 -20.20 3.17
CA ALA A 89 -4.91 -21.25 2.77
C ALA A 89 -5.13 -22.54 3.58
N ILE A 90 -5.35 -22.45 4.89
CA ILE A 90 -5.66 -23.59 5.75
C ILE A 90 -6.96 -24.27 5.32
N GLN A 91 -8.01 -23.48 5.03
CA GLN A 91 -9.32 -23.99 4.63
C GLN A 91 -9.30 -24.69 3.26
N THR A 92 -8.51 -24.18 2.33
CA THR A 92 -8.52 -24.64 0.92
C THR A 92 -7.34 -25.55 0.57
N GLY A 93 -6.33 -25.66 1.44
CA GLY A 93 -5.09 -26.35 1.14
C GLY A 93 -4.21 -25.63 0.10
N GLN A 94 -4.53 -24.38 -0.24
CA GLN A 94 -3.81 -23.59 -1.24
C GLN A 94 -2.79 -22.65 -0.55
N HIS A 95 -1.58 -22.56 -1.10
CA HIS A 95 -0.56 -21.68 -0.54
C HIS A 95 -1.01 -20.20 -0.58
N PRO A 96 -0.82 -19.42 0.52
CA PRO A 96 -1.30 -18.04 0.61
C PRO A 96 -0.86 -17.13 -0.53
N ALA A 97 0.37 -17.29 -1.00
CA ALA A 97 0.90 -16.48 -2.10
C ALA A 97 0.08 -16.61 -3.40
N ILE A 98 -0.40 -17.83 -3.71
CA ILE A 98 -1.19 -18.08 -4.93
C ILE A 98 -2.51 -17.32 -4.85
N THR A 99 -3.22 -17.47 -3.75
CA THR A 99 -4.50 -16.78 -3.52
C THR A 99 -4.33 -15.27 -3.50
N THR A 100 -3.30 -14.79 -2.84
CA THR A 100 -3.02 -13.35 -2.75
C THR A 100 -2.74 -12.75 -4.12
N ILE A 101 -1.91 -13.39 -4.95
CA ILE A 101 -1.62 -12.92 -6.31
C ILE A 101 -2.89 -12.90 -7.15
N ASN A 102 -3.68 -13.97 -7.15
CA ASN A 102 -4.94 -14.03 -7.91
C ASN A 102 -5.92 -12.94 -7.50
N ASN A 103 -6.01 -12.65 -6.19
CA ASN A 103 -6.85 -11.58 -5.68
C ASN A 103 -6.32 -10.20 -6.08
N ILE A 104 -5.02 -9.96 -6.02
CA ILE A 104 -4.36 -8.73 -6.48
C ILE A 104 -4.68 -8.48 -7.95
N ASP A 105 -4.49 -9.48 -8.80
CA ASP A 105 -4.77 -9.37 -10.23
C ASP A 105 -6.24 -9.02 -10.49
N ARG A 106 -7.15 -9.63 -9.72
CA ARG A 106 -8.57 -9.33 -9.80
C ARG A 106 -8.91 -7.91 -9.35
N TYR A 107 -8.33 -7.45 -8.23
CA TYR A 107 -8.51 -6.08 -7.74
C TYR A 107 -7.97 -5.07 -8.75
N ARG A 108 -6.78 -5.34 -9.31
CA ARG A 108 -6.18 -4.52 -10.36
C ARG A 108 -7.09 -4.37 -11.58
N GLU A 109 -7.59 -5.49 -12.09
CA GLU A 109 -8.52 -5.49 -13.22
C GLU A 109 -9.77 -4.64 -12.95
N GLN A 110 -10.32 -4.73 -11.74
CA GLN A 110 -11.51 -3.97 -11.36
C GLN A 110 -11.23 -2.47 -11.23
N LEU A 111 -10.09 -2.09 -10.63
CA LEU A 111 -9.68 -0.69 -10.51
C LEU A 111 -9.40 -0.06 -11.88
N ASP A 112 -8.78 -0.81 -12.77
CA ASP A 112 -8.53 -0.37 -14.15
C ASP A 112 -9.84 -0.21 -14.95
N LYS A 113 -10.83 -1.10 -14.75
CA LYS A 113 -12.17 -0.97 -15.38
C LYS A 113 -12.96 0.23 -14.87
N ILE A 114 -12.77 0.65 -13.63
CA ILE A 114 -13.35 1.90 -13.10
C ILE A 114 -12.65 3.11 -13.74
N GLY A 115 -11.40 2.95 -14.16
CA GLY A 115 -10.63 3.98 -14.86
C GLY A 115 -9.96 4.99 -13.94
N PHE A 116 -9.55 4.59 -12.75
CA PHE A 116 -8.78 5.43 -11.84
C PHE A 116 -7.42 5.85 -12.41
N CYS A 117 -6.95 7.03 -12.01
CA CYS A 117 -5.68 7.60 -12.47
C CYS A 117 -4.48 7.19 -11.58
N PHE A 118 -4.40 5.91 -11.24
CA PHE A 118 -3.27 5.40 -10.45
C PHE A 118 -1.99 5.28 -11.26
N ASP A 119 -0.88 5.59 -10.62
CA ASP A 119 0.45 5.30 -11.15
C ASP A 119 0.90 3.89 -10.71
N TRP A 120 0.60 2.93 -11.54
CA TRP A 120 0.95 1.54 -11.28
C TRP A 120 2.46 1.24 -11.37
N SER A 121 3.26 2.15 -11.88
CA SER A 121 4.72 1.99 -11.82
C SER A 121 5.28 2.12 -10.40
N ARG A 122 4.44 2.63 -9.50
CA ARG A 122 4.72 2.79 -8.06
C ARG A 122 3.87 1.86 -7.19
N GLU A 123 3.42 0.73 -7.77
CA GLU A 123 2.67 -0.29 -7.03
C GLU A 123 3.51 -0.88 -5.90
N ILE A 124 2.88 -1.07 -4.74
CA ILE A 124 3.48 -1.69 -3.55
C ILE A 124 2.66 -2.92 -3.15
N ARG A 125 3.35 -4.00 -2.80
CA ARG A 125 2.77 -5.20 -2.21
C ARG A 125 3.47 -5.49 -0.90
N THR A 126 2.77 -5.36 0.22
CA THR A 126 3.38 -5.46 1.55
C THR A 126 3.92 -6.85 1.88
N CYS A 127 3.50 -7.88 1.13
CA CYS A 127 3.99 -9.25 1.25
C CYS A 127 5.31 -9.53 0.50
N GLU A 128 5.84 -8.57 -0.24
CA GLU A 128 7.10 -8.74 -0.95
C GLU A 128 8.31 -8.48 -0.02
N PRO A 129 9.39 -9.28 -0.14
CA PRO A 129 10.57 -9.13 0.70
C PRO A 129 11.17 -7.73 0.72
N GLU A 130 11.18 -7.06 -0.43
CA GLU A 130 11.68 -5.70 -0.60
C GLU A 130 10.91 -4.68 0.26
N TYR A 131 9.65 -4.99 0.58
CA TYR A 131 8.84 -4.17 1.46
C TYR A 131 8.97 -4.60 2.92
N TYR A 132 8.69 -5.86 3.26
CA TYR A 132 8.56 -6.26 4.66
C TYR A 132 9.89 -6.37 5.40
N HIS A 133 11.04 -6.44 4.72
CA HIS A 133 12.32 -6.45 5.43
C HIS A 133 12.53 -5.19 6.30
N TRP A 134 11.93 -4.06 5.90
CA TRP A 134 11.96 -2.85 6.72
C TRP A 134 11.12 -2.97 8.00
N THR A 135 9.99 -3.67 7.92
CA THR A 135 9.19 -4.02 9.10
C THR A 135 9.96 -4.93 10.04
N GLN A 136 10.65 -5.93 9.48
CA GLN A 136 11.51 -6.81 10.26
C GLN A 136 12.69 -6.06 10.90
N TRP A 137 13.30 -5.14 10.16
CA TRP A 137 14.35 -4.28 10.70
C TRP A 137 13.85 -3.42 11.87
N ALA A 138 12.71 -2.78 11.72
CA ALA A 138 12.11 -1.98 12.78
C ALA A 138 11.79 -2.84 14.01
N PHE A 139 11.22 -4.04 13.80
CA PHE A 139 10.97 -4.99 14.88
C PHE A 139 12.27 -5.36 15.63
N GLN A 140 13.33 -5.68 14.89
CA GLN A 140 14.63 -6.01 15.49
C GLN A 140 15.17 -4.86 16.34
N LYS A 141 15.02 -3.62 15.88
CA LYS A 141 15.42 -2.43 16.67
C LYS A 141 14.62 -2.31 17.95
N MET A 142 13.31 -2.51 17.89
CA MET A 142 12.46 -2.49 19.09
C MET A 142 12.76 -3.68 20.03
N PHE A 143 12.94 -4.87 19.49
CA PHE A 143 13.26 -6.07 20.25
C PHE A 143 14.58 -5.96 21.03
N ASN A 144 15.59 -5.32 20.42
CA ASN A 144 16.91 -5.09 21.04
C ASN A 144 16.97 -3.80 21.85
N SER A 145 15.82 -3.23 22.25
CA SER A 145 15.76 -2.00 23.01
C SER A 145 14.73 -2.09 24.14
N TYR A 146 14.91 -1.26 25.16
CA TYR A 146 13.91 -0.99 26.16
C TYR A 146 13.67 0.53 26.27
N TYR A 147 12.54 0.95 26.78
CA TYR A 147 12.27 2.36 27.01
C TYR A 147 12.71 2.74 28.42
N CYS A 148 13.68 3.65 28.52
CA CYS A 148 14.12 4.22 29.78
C CYS A 148 13.22 5.38 30.17
N ASN A 149 12.47 5.23 31.27
CA ASN A 149 11.54 6.25 31.74
C ASN A 149 12.24 7.52 32.23
N ASP A 150 13.41 7.40 32.82
CA ASP A 150 14.18 8.53 33.35
C ASP A 150 14.75 9.40 32.24
N GLU A 151 15.32 8.78 31.21
CA GLU A 151 15.93 9.48 30.08
C GLU A 151 14.92 9.78 28.97
N LYS A 152 13.70 9.20 29.02
CA LYS A 152 12.62 9.32 28.02
C LYS A 152 13.07 8.95 26.60
N GLN A 153 13.89 7.89 26.50
CA GLN A 153 14.40 7.39 25.21
C GLN A 153 14.58 5.87 25.21
N ALA A 154 14.78 5.30 24.01
CA ALA A 154 15.15 3.90 23.85
C ALA A 154 16.61 3.70 24.21
N ARG A 155 16.89 2.61 24.95
CA ARG A 155 18.23 2.16 25.34
C ARG A 155 18.43 0.71 24.89
N PRO A 156 19.70 0.24 24.72
CA PRO A 156 19.97 -1.16 24.41
C PRO A 156 19.43 -2.11 25.46
N ILE A 157 18.80 -3.20 25.03
CA ILE A 157 18.18 -4.19 25.93
C ILE A 157 19.21 -4.86 26.86
N GLU A 158 20.47 -4.94 26.44
CA GLU A 158 21.56 -5.51 27.21
C GLU A 158 21.78 -4.77 28.53
N GLU A 159 21.56 -3.48 28.57
CA GLU A 159 21.68 -2.68 29.80
C GLU A 159 20.61 -3.07 30.83
N LEU A 160 19.40 -3.33 30.36
CA LEU A 160 18.31 -3.80 31.21
C LEU A 160 18.58 -5.23 31.72
N ILE A 161 19.10 -6.11 30.86
CA ILE A 161 19.47 -7.48 31.23
C ILE A 161 20.54 -7.44 32.32
N GLN A 162 21.59 -6.66 32.16
CA GLN A 162 22.65 -6.51 33.17
C GLN A 162 22.12 -5.96 34.51
N ALA A 163 21.19 -5.00 34.46
CA ALA A 163 20.57 -4.49 35.66
C ALA A 163 19.78 -5.59 36.39
N PHE A 164 19.01 -6.40 35.69
CA PHE A 164 18.28 -7.52 36.28
C PHE A 164 19.20 -8.61 36.85
N GLU A 165 20.32 -8.89 36.21
CA GLU A 165 21.32 -9.84 36.72
C GLU A 165 21.93 -9.37 38.04
N GLN A 166 22.12 -8.05 38.21
CA GLN A 166 22.74 -7.46 39.40
C GLN A 166 21.76 -7.30 40.57
N ILE A 167 20.57 -6.79 40.33
CA ILE A 167 19.62 -6.40 41.40
C ILE A 167 18.33 -7.20 41.42
N GLY A 168 18.12 -8.10 40.46
CA GLY A 168 16.83 -8.82 40.27
C GLY A 168 15.70 -7.88 39.91
N THR A 169 14.47 -8.35 40.05
CA THR A 169 13.26 -7.56 39.76
C THR A 169 12.77 -6.72 40.93
N ASN A 170 13.46 -6.74 42.06
CA ASN A 170 13.04 -6.07 43.29
C ASN A 170 13.36 -4.56 43.37
N GLY A 171 13.91 -4.00 42.34
CA GLY A 171 14.33 -2.58 42.27
C GLY A 171 13.54 -1.71 41.28
N MET A 172 12.42 -2.26 40.77
CA MET A 172 11.54 -1.50 39.84
C MET A 172 10.24 -1.10 40.48
#